data_d2bcfa11bfff5457179e9db26f1c7f63
#
_entry.id   d2bcfa11bfff5457179e9db26f1c7f63
#
_cell.length_a   1.000
_cell.length_b   1.000
_cell.length_c   1.000
_cell.angle_alpha   90.00
_cell.angle_beta   90.00
_cell.angle_gamma   90.00
#
_symmetry.space_group_name_H-M   'P 1'
#
loop_
_entity.id
_entity.type
_entity.pdbx_description
1 polymer ?
#
loop_
_entity_poly.entity_id
_entity_poly.type
_entity_poly.pdbx_seq_one_letter_code
_entity_poly.pdbx_strand_id
1 'polypeptide(L)'
;MTENSAIGLVLVTHGRLALEFIAALEHVVGPQTNIVAVCIGPDDDMEQRRFEILERVREVDTGKGAVLLTDMFGGTPSNLAISIMDKANVEVIAGINLPMLIKLSSVRQSQPLAESVEQARDAGQKYINVASSLLADRK
;
A
#
# COMPACT_ATOMS: atom_id res chain seq x y z
N MET A 1 0.95 23.00 11.79
CA MET A 1 1.48 21.78 11.22
C MET A 1 0.81 20.59 11.91
N THR A 2 0.41 19.66 11.17
CA THR A 2 -0.31 18.53 11.74
C THR A 2 0.52 17.27 11.64
N GLU A 3 0.29 16.37 12.58
CA GLU A 3 0.95 15.07 12.58
C GLU A 3 0.46 14.20 11.46
N ASN A 4 -0.69 14.53 10.86
CA ASN A 4 -1.35 13.68 9.90
C ASN A 4 -1.27 14.25 8.48
N SER A 5 -0.14 14.87 8.14
CA SER A 5 0.02 15.42 6.81
C SER A 5 0.69 14.44 5.85
N ALA A 6 0.82 13.19 6.24
CA ALA A 6 1.43 12.16 5.40
C ALA A 6 0.44 11.67 4.33
N ILE A 7 1.00 11.14 3.23
CA ILE A 7 0.21 10.47 2.21
C ILE A 7 -0.50 9.27 2.87
N GLY A 8 -1.79 9.09 2.55
CA GLY A 8 -2.56 7.99 3.08
C GLY A 8 -2.21 6.67 2.42
N LEU A 9 -2.39 5.58 3.15
CA LEU A 9 -2.16 4.23 2.62
C LEU A 9 -3.41 3.39 2.82
N VAL A 10 -3.87 2.77 1.73
CA VAL A 10 -5.02 1.86 1.76
C VAL A 10 -4.57 0.53 1.17
N LEU A 11 -4.55 -0.51 1.99
CA LEU A 11 -4.15 -1.83 1.55
C LEU A 11 -5.41 -2.62 1.16
N VAL A 12 -5.48 -3.04 -0.10
CA VAL A 12 -6.66 -3.73 -0.63
C VAL A 12 -6.20 -5.10 -1.11
N THR A 13 -6.53 -6.15 -0.38
CA THR A 13 -5.97 -7.47 -0.63
C THR A 13 -7.03 -8.55 -0.55
N HIS A 14 -6.68 -9.73 -1.06
CA HIS A 14 -7.47 -10.93 -0.83
C HIS A 14 -7.41 -11.29 0.66
N GLY A 15 -8.56 -11.71 1.20
CA GLY A 15 -8.63 -12.20 2.56
C GLY A 15 -8.06 -11.21 3.56
N ARG A 16 -7.32 -11.70 4.55
CA ARG A 16 -6.85 -10.90 5.66
C ARG A 16 -5.43 -10.35 5.48
N LEU A 17 -4.85 -10.48 4.28
CA LEU A 17 -3.47 -10.05 4.07
C LEU A 17 -3.23 -8.60 4.44
N ALA A 18 -4.19 -7.72 4.10
CA ALA A 18 -4.02 -6.29 4.39
C ALA A 18 -3.82 -6.04 5.88
N LEU A 19 -4.63 -6.69 6.71
CA LEU A 19 -4.50 -6.53 8.17
C LEU A 19 -3.17 -7.05 8.66
N GLU A 20 -2.73 -8.19 8.15
CA GLU A 20 -1.48 -8.79 8.60
C GLU A 20 -0.28 -7.99 8.12
N PHE A 21 -0.35 -7.41 6.93
CA PHE A 21 0.72 -6.52 6.47
C PHE A 21 0.86 -5.30 7.37
N ILE A 22 -0.27 -4.71 7.79
CA ILE A 22 -0.20 -3.57 8.70
C ILE A 22 0.41 -3.97 10.03
N ALA A 23 -0.01 -5.12 10.57
CA ALA A 23 0.54 -5.62 11.83
C ALA A 23 2.04 -5.85 11.71
N ALA A 24 2.48 -6.47 10.62
CA ALA A 24 3.90 -6.74 10.41
C ALA A 24 4.69 -5.44 10.26
N LEU A 25 4.15 -4.49 9.51
CA LEU A 25 4.81 -3.19 9.35
C LEU A 25 4.99 -2.51 10.70
N GLU A 26 3.93 -2.48 11.51
CA GLU A 26 4.00 -1.82 12.81
C GLU A 26 4.94 -2.53 13.77
N HIS A 27 5.09 -3.84 13.61
CA HIS A 27 6.06 -4.58 14.38
C HIS A 27 7.49 -4.11 14.08
N VAL A 28 7.77 -3.77 12.82
CA VAL A 28 9.11 -3.38 12.38
C VAL A 28 9.39 -1.90 12.65
N VAL A 29 8.44 -1.01 12.31
CA VAL A 29 8.71 0.43 12.33
C VAL A 29 7.91 1.20 13.39
N GLY A 30 7.04 0.51 14.14
CA GLY A 30 6.23 1.16 15.17
C GLY A 30 4.85 1.58 14.66
N PRO A 31 4.02 2.08 15.55
CA PRO A 31 2.64 2.43 15.22
C PRO A 31 2.55 3.42 14.06
N GLN A 32 1.56 3.23 13.20
CA GLN A 32 1.34 4.08 12.03
C GLN A 32 -0.04 4.71 12.09
N THR A 33 -0.16 5.91 11.52
CA THR A 33 -1.44 6.57 11.32
C THR A 33 -1.71 6.67 9.82
N ASN A 34 -2.95 6.96 9.46
CA ASN A 34 -3.37 7.13 8.06
C ASN A 34 -3.05 5.92 7.19
N ILE A 35 -3.25 4.74 7.76
CA ILE A 35 -3.12 3.48 7.03
C ILE A 35 -4.29 2.60 7.42
N VAL A 36 -4.97 2.05 6.41
CA VAL A 36 -6.17 1.24 6.64
C VAL A 36 -6.18 0.04 5.71
N ALA A 37 -6.99 -0.96 6.08
CA ALA A 37 -7.09 -2.20 5.33
C ALA A 37 -8.50 -2.38 4.77
N VAL A 38 -8.57 -2.89 3.53
CA VAL A 38 -9.81 -3.38 2.94
C VAL A 38 -9.55 -4.82 2.53
N CYS A 39 -10.25 -5.75 3.18
CA CYS A 39 -10.06 -7.18 2.96
C CYS A 39 -11.18 -7.70 2.07
N ILE A 40 -10.82 -8.22 0.90
CA ILE A 40 -11.79 -8.66 -0.09
C ILE A 40 -12.01 -10.15 0.05
N GLY A 41 -13.26 -10.56 0.30
CA GLY A 41 -13.63 -11.96 0.37
C GLY A 41 -14.19 -12.45 -0.95
N PRO A 42 -14.33 -13.79 -1.10
CA PRO A 42 -14.73 -14.36 -2.38
C PRO A 42 -16.18 -14.04 -2.78
N ASP A 43 -17.05 -13.78 -1.81
CA ASP A 43 -18.47 -13.55 -2.08
C ASP A 43 -18.90 -12.11 -1.85
N ASP A 44 -17.96 -11.19 -1.81
CA ASP A 44 -18.26 -9.80 -1.52
C ASP A 44 -18.96 -9.11 -2.69
N ASP A 45 -19.80 -8.14 -2.36
CA ASP A 45 -20.43 -7.28 -3.36
C ASP A 45 -19.40 -6.27 -3.85
N MET A 46 -19.08 -6.30 -5.13
CA MET A 46 -18.00 -5.48 -5.68
C MET A 46 -18.32 -3.99 -5.61
N GLU A 47 -19.58 -3.60 -5.80
CA GLU A 47 -19.93 -2.19 -5.72
C GLU A 47 -19.81 -1.65 -4.30
N GLN A 48 -20.18 -2.46 -3.31
CA GLN A 48 -20.00 -2.06 -1.92
C GLN A 48 -18.53 -1.94 -1.58
N ARG A 49 -17.70 -2.84 -2.10
CA ARG A 49 -16.26 -2.78 -1.85
C ARG A 49 -15.63 -1.58 -2.53
N ARG A 50 -16.07 -1.25 -3.75
CA ARG A 50 -15.59 -0.05 -4.43
C ARG A 50 -15.91 1.19 -3.62
N PHE A 51 -17.14 1.27 -3.13
CA PHE A 51 -17.55 2.40 -2.30
C PHE A 51 -16.71 2.47 -1.03
N GLU A 52 -16.48 1.34 -0.39
CA GLU A 52 -15.68 1.28 0.83
C GLU A 52 -14.26 1.77 0.56
N ILE A 53 -13.66 1.38 -0.55
CA ILE A 53 -12.31 1.82 -0.90
C ILE A 53 -12.28 3.35 -1.03
N LEU A 54 -13.26 3.94 -1.71
CA LEU A 54 -13.34 5.39 -1.82
C LEU A 54 -13.48 6.05 -0.46
N GLU A 55 -14.30 5.48 0.43
CA GLU A 55 -14.46 6.04 1.77
C GLU A 55 -13.17 5.95 2.56
N ARG A 56 -12.44 4.84 2.43
CA ARG A 56 -11.16 4.69 3.14
C ARG A 56 -10.14 5.69 2.60
N VAL A 57 -10.11 5.91 1.28
CA VAL A 57 -9.22 6.93 0.70
C VAL A 57 -9.51 8.28 1.32
N ARG A 58 -10.80 8.65 1.42
CA ARG A 58 -11.17 9.95 1.99
C ARG A 58 -10.72 10.07 3.45
N GLU A 59 -10.79 8.98 4.18
CA GLU A 59 -10.36 8.99 5.59
C GLU A 59 -8.88 9.27 5.76
N VAL A 60 -8.05 8.75 4.85
CA VAL A 60 -6.61 8.83 5.01
C VAL A 60 -5.96 9.94 4.19
N ASP A 61 -6.69 10.54 3.27
CA ASP A 61 -6.15 11.60 2.40
C ASP A 61 -6.14 12.92 3.17
N THR A 62 -4.94 13.39 3.47
CA THR A 62 -4.75 14.65 4.20
C THR A 62 -4.59 15.84 3.27
N GLY A 63 -4.79 15.64 1.96
CA GLY A 63 -4.53 16.63 0.93
C GLY A 63 -3.37 16.26 0.04
N LYS A 64 -2.63 15.22 0.40
CA LYS A 64 -1.47 14.75 -0.37
C LYS A 64 -1.77 13.50 -1.19
N GLY A 65 -3.02 13.05 -1.17
CA GLY A 65 -3.41 11.86 -1.90
C GLY A 65 -3.17 10.59 -1.11
N ALA A 66 -3.34 9.46 -1.77
CA ALA A 66 -3.19 8.16 -1.13
C ALA A 66 -2.59 7.15 -2.10
N VAL A 67 -1.91 6.15 -1.54
CA VAL A 67 -1.44 5.00 -2.29
C VAL A 67 -2.33 3.82 -1.93
N LEU A 68 -2.87 3.17 -2.96
CA LEU A 68 -3.57 1.90 -2.78
C LEU A 68 -2.60 0.79 -3.10
N LEU A 69 -2.44 -0.14 -2.15
CA LEU A 69 -1.48 -1.23 -2.32
C LEU A 69 -2.26 -2.54 -2.37
N THR A 70 -2.05 -3.30 -3.44
CA THR A 70 -2.74 -4.56 -3.62
C THR A 70 -1.74 -5.71 -3.66
N ASP A 71 -2.23 -6.91 -3.42
CA ASP A 71 -1.34 -8.06 -3.31
C ASP A 71 -0.84 -8.55 -4.67
N MET A 72 -1.65 -8.41 -5.73
CA MET A 72 -1.21 -8.83 -7.06
C MET A 72 -2.04 -8.15 -8.13
N PHE A 73 -1.47 -7.97 -9.31
CA PHE A 73 -2.23 -7.52 -10.47
C PHE A 73 -3.16 -8.62 -10.95
N GLY A 74 -4.28 -8.20 -11.53
CA GLY A 74 -5.19 -9.12 -12.22
C GLY A 74 -6.24 -9.76 -11.34
N GLY A 75 -6.20 -9.50 -10.04
CA GLY A 75 -7.22 -10.00 -9.13
C GLY A 75 -8.26 -8.93 -8.83
N THR A 76 -9.32 -9.34 -8.14
CA THR A 76 -10.39 -8.41 -7.77
C THR A 76 -9.88 -7.21 -6.98
N PRO A 77 -9.00 -7.37 -5.97
CA PRO A 77 -8.53 -6.20 -5.23
C PRO A 77 -7.87 -5.16 -6.13
N SER A 78 -6.99 -5.58 -7.04
CA SER A 78 -6.31 -4.61 -7.90
C SER A 78 -7.28 -3.98 -8.89
N ASN A 79 -8.23 -4.74 -9.41
CA ASN A 79 -9.20 -4.20 -10.34
C ASN A 79 -10.07 -3.14 -9.69
N LEU A 80 -10.50 -3.38 -8.45
CA LEU A 80 -11.27 -2.39 -7.70
C LEU A 80 -10.45 -1.14 -7.42
N ALA A 81 -9.19 -1.31 -7.01
CA ALA A 81 -8.33 -0.17 -6.72
C ALA A 81 -8.12 0.69 -7.97
N ILE A 82 -7.83 0.04 -9.10
CA ILE A 82 -7.61 0.76 -10.36
C ILE A 82 -8.88 1.49 -10.79
N SER A 83 -10.05 0.91 -10.52
CA SER A 83 -11.31 1.49 -10.99
C SER A 83 -11.63 2.84 -10.34
N ILE A 84 -10.96 3.22 -9.26
CA ILE A 84 -11.24 4.50 -8.61
C ILE A 84 -10.16 5.55 -8.89
N MET A 85 -9.18 5.23 -9.73
CA MET A 85 -8.06 6.15 -9.97
C MET A 85 -8.51 7.48 -10.58
N ASP A 86 -9.60 7.49 -11.32
CA ASP A 86 -10.12 8.72 -11.92
C ASP A 86 -11.06 9.48 -10.97
N LYS A 87 -11.30 8.97 -9.78
CA LYS A 87 -12.24 9.58 -8.83
C LYS A 87 -11.54 10.18 -7.60
N ALA A 88 -10.24 9.99 -7.48
CA ALA A 88 -9.51 10.48 -6.32
C ALA A 88 -8.04 10.65 -6.69
N ASN A 89 -7.32 11.41 -5.87
CA ASN A 89 -5.88 11.61 -6.08
C ASN A 89 -5.14 10.42 -5.47
N VAL A 90 -5.04 9.35 -6.24
CA VAL A 90 -4.44 8.10 -5.78
C VAL A 90 -3.50 7.52 -6.82
N GLU A 91 -2.61 6.68 -6.34
CA GLU A 91 -1.80 5.82 -7.16
C GLU A 91 -1.95 4.39 -6.67
N VAL A 92 -1.83 3.42 -7.56
CA VAL A 92 -2.00 2.01 -7.20
C VAL A 92 -0.69 1.27 -7.45
N ILE A 93 -0.22 0.54 -6.43
CA ILE A 93 0.93 -0.36 -6.58
C ILE A 93 0.43 -1.77 -6.30
N ALA A 94 0.69 -2.70 -7.23
CA ALA A 94 0.39 -4.11 -7.03
C ALA A 94 1.67 -4.87 -6.72
N GLY A 95 1.56 -5.91 -5.91
CA GLY A 95 2.74 -6.69 -5.52
C GLY A 95 3.33 -6.26 -4.20
N ILE A 96 2.47 -5.88 -3.25
CA ILE A 96 2.89 -5.38 -1.94
C ILE A 96 3.85 -6.36 -1.26
N ASN A 97 4.87 -5.82 -0.61
CA ASN A 97 5.74 -6.58 0.29
C ASN A 97 6.24 -5.66 1.39
N LEU A 98 6.89 -6.23 2.40
CA LEU A 98 7.32 -5.44 3.56
C LEU A 98 8.36 -4.36 3.21
N PRO A 99 9.40 -4.63 2.42
CA PRO A 99 10.35 -3.56 2.07
C PRO A 99 9.66 -2.36 1.42
N MET A 100 8.66 -2.60 0.58
CA MET A 100 7.86 -1.53 -0.03
C MET A 100 7.15 -0.71 1.04
N LEU A 101 6.50 -1.38 1.99
CA LEU A 101 5.76 -0.70 3.06
C LEU A 101 6.68 0.07 3.98
N ILE A 102 7.84 -0.51 4.32
CA ILE A 102 8.81 0.17 5.17
C ILE A 102 9.27 1.45 4.50
N LYS A 103 9.58 1.39 3.21
CA LYS A 103 9.99 2.58 2.47
C LYS A 103 8.86 3.63 2.47
N LEU A 104 7.63 3.20 2.17
CA LEU A 104 6.50 4.12 2.16
C LEU A 104 6.28 4.77 3.52
N SER A 105 6.41 4.02 4.61
CA SER A 105 6.18 4.58 5.94
C SER A 105 7.12 5.74 6.22
N SER A 106 8.27 5.75 5.58
CA SER A 106 9.25 6.82 5.75
C SER A 106 9.01 7.97 4.77
N VAL A 107 8.98 7.66 3.46
CA VAL A 107 8.98 8.73 2.44
C VAL A 107 7.63 9.46 2.35
N ARG A 108 6.54 8.83 2.74
CA ARG A 108 5.21 9.46 2.66
C ARG A 108 5.06 10.68 3.57
N GLN A 109 5.98 10.82 4.51
CA GLN A 109 5.95 11.96 5.43
C GLN A 109 6.41 13.25 4.74
N SER A 110 7.30 13.16 3.77
CA SER A 110 7.96 14.34 3.22
C SER A 110 8.01 14.39 1.70
N GLN A 111 7.76 13.28 1.00
CA GLN A 111 7.87 13.25 -0.46
C GLN A 111 6.48 13.33 -1.09
N PRO A 112 6.38 13.94 -2.29
CA PRO A 112 5.11 13.94 -3.02
C PRO A 112 4.68 12.53 -3.41
N LEU A 113 3.42 12.39 -3.80
CA LEU A 113 2.84 11.09 -4.15
C LEU A 113 3.65 10.38 -5.24
N ALA A 114 3.96 11.06 -6.33
CA ALA A 114 4.66 10.43 -7.44
C ALA A 114 6.02 9.89 -7.05
N GLU A 115 6.79 10.68 -6.30
CA GLU A 115 8.12 10.24 -5.85
C GLU A 115 8.02 9.12 -4.82
N SER A 116 7.03 9.18 -3.95
CA SER A 116 6.86 8.16 -2.93
C SER A 116 6.58 6.79 -3.54
N VAL A 117 5.71 6.72 -4.55
CA VAL A 117 5.39 5.44 -5.17
C VAL A 117 6.57 4.88 -5.96
N GLU A 118 7.36 5.75 -6.60
CA GLU A 118 8.55 5.29 -7.31
C GLU A 118 9.57 4.67 -6.35
N GLN A 119 9.82 5.35 -5.24
CA GLN A 119 10.76 4.85 -4.24
C GLN A 119 10.26 3.56 -3.59
N ALA A 120 8.95 3.48 -3.36
CA ALA A 120 8.36 2.28 -2.77
C ALA A 120 8.53 1.08 -3.71
N ARG A 121 8.22 1.29 -5.00
CA ARG A 121 8.39 0.22 -5.99
C ARG A 121 9.84 -0.25 -6.04
N ASP A 122 10.76 0.70 -6.07
CA ASP A 122 12.19 0.36 -6.13
C ASP A 122 12.61 -0.45 -4.92
N ALA A 123 12.16 -0.06 -3.72
CA ALA A 123 12.50 -0.80 -2.50
C ALA A 123 11.89 -2.20 -2.53
N GLY A 124 10.64 -2.30 -3.01
CA GLY A 124 9.98 -3.60 -3.10
C GLY A 124 10.71 -4.56 -4.01
N GLN A 125 11.25 -4.06 -5.11
CA GLN A 125 12.00 -4.90 -6.06
C GLN A 125 13.42 -5.19 -5.59
N LYS A 126 14.05 -4.23 -4.94
CA LYS A 126 15.47 -4.33 -4.60
C LYS A 126 15.79 -5.48 -3.67
N TYR A 127 14.89 -5.81 -2.76
CA TYR A 127 15.19 -6.78 -1.71
C TYR A 127 14.59 -8.16 -2.00
N ILE A 128 14.22 -8.42 -3.25
CA ILE A 128 13.84 -9.76 -3.69
C ILE A 128 15.12 -10.46 -4.08
N ASN A 129 15.60 -11.36 -3.23
CA ASN A 129 16.92 -11.99 -3.42
C ASN A 129 16.82 -13.49 -3.23
N VAL A 130 17.62 -14.20 -4.01
CA VAL A 130 17.84 -15.64 -3.80
C VAL A 130 19.08 -15.76 -2.93
N ALA A 131 18.93 -16.41 -1.78
CA ALA A 131 19.98 -16.42 -0.76
C ALA A 131 21.32 -16.93 -1.28
N SER A 132 21.31 -18.02 -2.03
CA SER A 132 22.57 -18.58 -2.54
C SER A 132 23.28 -17.62 -3.48
N SER A 133 22.52 -16.90 -4.31
CA SER A 133 23.11 -15.91 -5.20
C SER A 133 23.69 -14.74 -4.43
N LEU A 134 22.97 -14.28 -3.42
CA LEU A 134 23.41 -13.19 -2.58
C LEU A 134 24.70 -13.55 -1.83
N LEU A 135 24.75 -14.72 -1.26
CA LEU A 135 25.92 -15.18 -0.50
C LEU A 135 27.13 -15.42 -1.39
N ALA A 136 26.90 -15.90 -2.62
CA ALA A 136 28.00 -16.13 -3.57
C ALA A 136 28.71 -14.82 -3.90
N ASP A 137 27.99 -13.71 -3.92
CA ASP A 137 28.59 -12.40 -4.24
C ASP A 137 29.46 -11.84 -3.13
N ARG A 138 29.51 -12.51 -1.97
CA ARG A 138 30.22 -11.98 -0.81
C ARG A 138 31.64 -12.49 -0.67
N LYS A 139 32.09 -13.23 -1.62
CA LYS A 139 33.43 -13.77 -1.57
C LYS A 139 34.54 -12.74 -1.68
#